data_a74e7d84af4f8e2e27d3d41c9beb9648
#
_entry.id   a74e7d84af4f8e2e27d3d41c9beb9648
#
_cell.length_a   1.000
_cell.length_b   1.000
_cell.length_c   1.000
_cell.angle_alpha   90.00
_cell.angle_beta   90.00
_cell.angle_gamma   90.00
#
_symmetry.space_group_name_H-M   'P 1'
#
loop_
_entity.id
_entity.type
_entity.pdbx_description
1 polymer ?
#
loop_
_entity_poly.entity_id
_entity_poly.type
_entity_poly.pdbx_seq_one_letter_code
_entity_poly.pdbx_strand_id
1 'polypeptide(L)'
;MKQEYITIISKRVKKKIRTADILYIIKSEYLSLIHLIDGNILQTITPIYELKEMLGDDCIEVKKGCIVSVSAITNIKDKIYLCNGEEIDFTVRRRKAVWLEWREKQKLMIDEINGHNLPRTDEEYHKYYEICDKFPFAFTDIEMIFNEKRRAVDWIFRYGNEALAELE
;
A
#
# COMPACT_ATOMS: atom_id res chain seq x y z
N MET A 1 11.81 -7.94 5.58
CA MET A 1 12.14 -6.49 5.78
C MET A 1 11.81 -5.77 4.48
N LYS A 2 10.91 -4.81 4.53
CA LYS A 2 10.45 -4.07 3.35
C LYS A 2 11.58 -3.20 2.80
N GLN A 3 11.91 -3.37 1.53
CA GLN A 3 12.98 -2.60 0.91
C GLN A 3 12.44 -1.23 0.48
N GLU A 4 12.80 -0.18 1.20
CA GLU A 4 12.32 1.18 0.94
C GLU A 4 12.82 1.75 -0.40
N TYR A 5 13.98 1.29 -0.87
CA TYR A 5 14.60 1.74 -2.11
C TYR A 5 15.15 0.57 -2.92
N ILE A 6 15.03 0.64 -4.23
CA ILE A 6 15.76 -0.22 -5.16
C ILE A 6 16.83 0.57 -5.90
N THR A 7 17.88 -0.11 -6.32
CA THR A 7 18.95 0.50 -7.13
C THR A 7 18.96 -0.13 -8.52
N ILE A 8 18.84 0.68 -9.54
CA ILE A 8 18.85 0.25 -10.94
C ILE A 8 20.01 0.93 -11.70
N ILE A 9 20.33 0.37 -12.87
CA ILE A 9 21.24 1.01 -13.83
C ILE A 9 20.40 1.60 -14.96
N SER A 10 20.36 2.93 -15.05
CA SER A 10 19.66 3.66 -16.10
C SER A 10 20.67 4.54 -16.83
N LYS A 11 20.77 4.40 -18.17
CA LYS A 11 21.73 5.15 -19.00
C LYS A 11 23.17 5.12 -18.45
N ARG A 12 23.63 3.94 -18.02
CA ARG A 12 24.96 3.68 -17.41
C ARG A 12 25.21 4.36 -16.05
N VAL A 13 24.18 4.95 -15.44
CA VAL A 13 24.25 5.58 -14.12
C VAL A 13 23.41 4.77 -13.13
N LYS A 14 23.96 4.55 -11.94
CA LYS A 14 23.20 3.95 -10.82
C LYS A 14 22.18 4.98 -10.32
N LYS A 15 20.93 4.58 -10.28
CA LYS A 15 19.83 5.39 -9.72
C LYS A 15 19.17 4.64 -8.58
N LYS A 16 18.97 5.33 -7.46
CA LYS A 16 18.21 4.86 -6.31
C LYS A 16 16.78 5.37 -6.44
N ILE A 17 15.82 4.47 -6.38
CA ILE A 17 14.39 4.77 -6.55
C ILE A 17 13.66 4.32 -5.29
N ARG A 18 12.80 5.15 -4.76
CA ARG A 18 11.93 4.78 -3.66
C ARG A 18 10.83 3.84 -4.17
N THR A 19 10.65 2.70 -3.53
CA THR A 19 9.68 1.69 -3.99
C THR A 19 8.25 2.21 -4.01
N ALA A 20 7.91 3.09 -3.06
CA ALA A 20 6.60 3.75 -2.99
C ALA A 20 6.29 4.67 -4.17
N ASP A 21 7.30 5.14 -4.91
CA ASP A 21 7.11 6.00 -6.08
C ASP A 21 6.86 5.21 -7.39
N ILE A 22 7.03 3.88 -7.35
CA ILE A 22 6.84 3.01 -8.51
C ILE A 22 5.36 2.65 -8.66
N LEU A 23 4.76 3.01 -9.79
CA LEU A 23 3.41 2.60 -10.14
C LEU A 23 3.38 1.20 -10.76
N TYR A 24 4.15 1.01 -11.82
CA TYR A 24 4.25 -0.26 -12.51
C TYR A 24 5.52 -0.34 -13.36
N ILE A 25 5.88 -1.55 -13.78
CA ILE A 25 7.02 -1.82 -14.65
C ILE A 25 6.57 -2.69 -15.81
N ILE A 26 6.94 -2.29 -17.02
CA ILE A 26 6.64 -3.03 -18.25
C ILE A 26 7.94 -3.43 -18.93
N LYS A 27 7.99 -4.67 -19.41
CA LYS A 27 9.05 -5.13 -20.30
C LYS A 27 8.82 -4.56 -21.71
N SER A 28 9.82 -3.89 -22.26
CA SER A 28 9.85 -3.40 -23.64
C SER A 28 11.13 -3.89 -24.30
N GLU A 29 11.02 -4.88 -25.19
CA GLU A 29 12.14 -5.52 -25.86
C GLU A 29 13.25 -5.99 -24.89
N TYR A 30 14.37 -5.26 -24.84
CA TYR A 30 15.53 -5.56 -23.98
C TYR A 30 15.57 -4.75 -22.71
N LEU A 31 14.59 -3.85 -22.50
CA LEU A 31 14.56 -2.93 -21.40
C LEU A 31 13.35 -3.19 -20.49
N SER A 32 13.48 -2.78 -19.25
CA SER A 32 12.35 -2.59 -18.34
C SER A 32 12.07 -1.10 -18.21
N LEU A 33 10.81 -0.71 -18.41
CA LEU A 33 10.32 0.66 -18.26
C LEU A 33 9.63 0.76 -16.91
N ILE A 34 10.16 1.60 -16.03
CA ILE A 34 9.65 1.85 -14.68
C ILE A 34 8.87 3.16 -14.71
N HIS A 35 7.56 3.07 -14.53
CA HIS A 35 6.65 4.21 -14.48
C HIS A 35 6.50 4.70 -13.04
N LEU A 36 6.77 5.99 -12.82
CA LEU A 36 6.77 6.61 -11.51
C LEU A 36 5.54 7.52 -11.31
N ILE A 37 5.18 7.74 -10.07
CA ILE A 37 4.02 8.56 -9.67
C ILE A 37 4.12 10.03 -10.13
N ASP A 38 5.32 10.54 -10.33
CA ASP A 38 5.60 11.88 -10.84
C ASP A 38 5.49 12.00 -12.38
N GLY A 39 5.08 10.89 -13.06
CA GLY A 39 4.95 10.82 -14.52
C GLY A 39 6.27 10.51 -15.24
N ASN A 40 7.39 10.40 -14.55
CA ASN A 40 8.66 10.02 -15.16
C ASN A 40 8.70 8.53 -15.50
N ILE A 41 9.37 8.19 -16.60
CA ILE A 41 9.63 6.83 -17.02
C ILE A 41 11.13 6.60 -17.03
N LEU A 42 11.59 5.66 -16.21
CA LEU A 42 12.99 5.26 -16.17
C LEU A 42 13.20 3.98 -16.97
N GLN A 43 14.25 3.96 -17.78
CA GLN A 43 14.64 2.79 -18.55
C GLN A 43 15.83 2.10 -17.87
N THR A 44 15.74 0.78 -17.73
CA THR A 44 16.84 -0.02 -17.19
C THR A 44 17.02 -1.31 -17.98
N ILE A 45 18.26 -1.81 -18.03
CA ILE A 45 18.58 -3.15 -18.56
C ILE A 45 18.31 -4.26 -17.55
N THR A 46 18.03 -3.91 -16.28
CA THR A 46 17.70 -4.89 -15.25
C THR A 46 16.46 -5.67 -15.66
N PRO A 47 16.54 -7.00 -15.73
CA PRO A 47 15.40 -7.81 -16.11
C PRO A 47 14.21 -7.66 -15.16
N ILE A 48 13.00 -7.80 -15.71
CA ILE A 48 11.77 -7.60 -14.91
C ILE A 48 11.64 -8.61 -13.75
N TYR A 49 12.19 -9.82 -13.89
CA TYR A 49 12.16 -10.80 -12.81
C TYR A 49 13.04 -10.38 -11.62
N GLU A 50 14.22 -9.78 -11.88
CA GLU A 50 15.07 -9.22 -10.81
C GLU A 50 14.40 -8.04 -10.12
N LEU A 51 13.75 -7.16 -10.91
CA LEU A 51 12.99 -6.04 -10.35
C LEU A 51 11.82 -6.54 -9.47
N LYS A 52 11.16 -7.63 -9.88
CA LYS A 52 10.10 -8.28 -9.10
C LYS A 52 10.65 -8.85 -7.78
N GLU A 53 11.81 -9.48 -7.81
CA GLU A 53 12.47 -9.96 -6.58
C GLU A 53 12.86 -8.82 -5.63
N MET A 54 13.37 -7.72 -6.18
CA MET A 54 13.71 -6.53 -5.39
C MET A 54 12.49 -5.88 -4.73
N LEU A 55 11.33 -5.88 -5.43
CA LEU A 55 10.07 -5.31 -4.92
C LEU A 55 9.34 -6.28 -3.99
N GLY A 56 9.58 -7.58 -4.11
CA GLY A 56 8.99 -8.61 -3.27
C GLY A 56 7.46 -8.59 -3.26
N ASP A 57 6.88 -8.50 -2.05
CA ASP A 57 5.43 -8.51 -1.86
C ASP A 57 4.74 -7.19 -2.21
N ASP A 58 5.50 -6.13 -2.48
CA ASP A 58 4.93 -4.83 -2.83
C ASP A 58 4.43 -4.75 -4.29
N CYS A 59 4.57 -5.81 -5.09
CA CYS A 59 4.13 -5.84 -6.47
C CYS A 59 3.41 -7.13 -6.86
N ILE A 60 2.61 -7.05 -7.93
CA ILE A 60 1.86 -8.17 -8.53
C ILE A 60 2.18 -8.25 -10.01
N GLU A 61 2.46 -9.45 -10.53
CA GLU A 61 2.54 -9.67 -11.96
C GLU A 61 1.15 -9.88 -12.55
N VAL A 62 0.67 -8.87 -13.28
CA VAL A 62 -0.68 -8.84 -13.84
C VAL A 62 -0.80 -9.50 -15.20
N LYS A 63 0.28 -9.46 -15.98
CA LYS A 63 0.48 -10.21 -17.24
C LYS A 63 1.97 -10.42 -17.46
N LYS A 64 2.31 -11.31 -18.37
CA LYS A 64 3.72 -11.59 -18.71
C LYS A 64 4.46 -10.29 -19.07
N GLY A 65 5.49 -9.98 -18.31
CA GLY A 65 6.30 -8.79 -18.52
C GLY A 65 5.66 -7.49 -18.04
N CYS A 66 4.67 -7.56 -17.16
CA CYS A 66 4.10 -6.37 -16.49
C CYS A 66 3.85 -6.66 -15.01
N ILE A 67 4.49 -5.88 -14.15
CA ILE A 67 4.28 -5.91 -12.69
C ILE A 67 3.76 -4.55 -12.24
N VAL A 68 2.81 -4.57 -11.30
CA VAL A 68 2.15 -3.36 -10.77
C VAL A 68 2.34 -3.31 -9.27
N SER A 69 2.62 -2.13 -8.74
CA SER A 69 2.71 -1.91 -7.30
C SER A 69 1.35 -2.09 -6.64
N VAL A 70 1.30 -2.84 -5.54
CA VAL A 70 0.06 -3.08 -4.77
C VAL A 70 -0.55 -1.77 -4.27
N SER A 71 0.29 -0.84 -3.80
CA SER A 71 -0.13 0.46 -3.28
C SER A 71 -0.66 1.40 -4.37
N ALA A 72 -0.27 1.19 -5.63
CA ALA A 72 -0.73 2.00 -6.75
C ALA A 72 -2.13 1.60 -7.23
N ILE A 73 -2.59 0.37 -6.94
CA ILE A 73 -3.88 -0.14 -7.41
C ILE A 73 -5.01 0.41 -6.55
N THR A 74 -5.94 1.13 -7.17
CA THR A 74 -7.16 1.63 -6.51
C THR A 74 -8.33 0.68 -6.69
N ASN A 75 -8.42 -0.01 -7.83
CA ASN A 75 -9.49 -0.94 -8.12
C ASN A 75 -9.09 -1.96 -9.20
N ILE A 76 -9.74 -3.14 -9.18
CA ILE A 76 -9.61 -4.17 -10.22
C ILE A 76 -11.01 -4.58 -10.66
N LYS A 77 -11.37 -4.25 -11.90
CA LYS A 77 -12.64 -4.63 -12.56
C LYS A 77 -12.34 -5.35 -13.88
N ASP A 78 -12.70 -4.73 -14.99
CA ASP A 78 -12.32 -5.11 -16.35
C ASP A 78 -10.85 -4.79 -16.65
N LYS A 79 -10.32 -3.75 -15.98
CA LYS A 79 -8.92 -3.33 -15.99
C LYS A 79 -8.44 -3.10 -14.56
N ILE A 80 -7.14 -2.88 -14.42
CA ILE A 80 -6.53 -2.42 -13.17
C ILE A 80 -6.46 -0.90 -13.24
N TYR A 81 -7.09 -0.24 -12.28
CA TYR A 81 -7.13 1.20 -12.14
C TYR A 81 -6.08 1.66 -11.14
N LEU A 82 -5.24 2.62 -11.53
CA LEU A 82 -4.16 3.15 -10.71
C LEU A 82 -4.52 4.49 -10.07
N CYS A 83 -3.80 4.84 -9.01
CA CYS A 83 -4.01 6.07 -8.23
C CYS A 83 -3.75 7.36 -9.03
N ASN A 84 -2.97 7.29 -10.12
CA ASN A 84 -2.74 8.40 -11.03
C ASN A 84 -3.77 8.50 -12.18
N GLY A 85 -4.77 7.62 -12.20
CA GLY A 85 -5.81 7.56 -13.22
C GLY A 85 -5.47 6.70 -14.45
N GLU A 86 -4.27 6.13 -14.53
CA GLU A 86 -3.93 5.19 -15.60
C GLU A 86 -4.63 3.85 -15.43
N GLU A 87 -4.81 3.16 -16.56
CA GLU A 87 -5.44 1.84 -16.63
C GLU A 87 -4.48 0.81 -17.21
N ILE A 88 -4.41 -0.37 -16.61
CA ILE A 88 -3.57 -1.46 -17.09
C ILE A 88 -4.43 -2.67 -17.43
N ASP A 89 -4.24 -3.18 -18.65
CA ASP A 89 -4.90 -4.40 -19.12
C ASP A 89 -4.24 -5.64 -18.53
N PHE A 90 -5.07 -6.63 -18.21
CA PHE A 90 -4.64 -7.96 -17.84
C PHE A 90 -5.46 -9.03 -18.58
N THR A 91 -4.96 -10.28 -18.60
CA THR A 91 -5.71 -11.34 -19.27
C THR A 91 -6.91 -11.78 -18.45
N VAL A 92 -8.06 -11.98 -19.08
CA VAL A 92 -9.32 -12.43 -18.45
C VAL A 92 -9.09 -13.69 -17.60
N ARG A 93 -8.25 -14.63 -18.06
CA ARG A 93 -7.90 -15.85 -17.32
C ARG A 93 -7.20 -15.58 -15.98
N ARG A 94 -6.43 -14.50 -15.86
CA ARG A 94 -5.71 -14.15 -14.64
C ARG A 94 -6.50 -13.24 -13.70
N ARG A 95 -7.62 -12.70 -14.13
CA ARG A 95 -8.39 -11.72 -13.36
C ARG A 95 -8.64 -12.14 -11.91
N LYS A 96 -9.17 -13.35 -11.73
CA LYS A 96 -9.48 -13.88 -10.38
C LYS A 96 -8.21 -14.03 -9.53
N ALA A 97 -7.14 -14.56 -10.12
CA ALA A 97 -5.87 -14.77 -9.41
C ALA A 97 -5.24 -13.42 -9.00
N VAL A 98 -5.16 -12.46 -9.93
CA VAL A 98 -4.63 -11.11 -9.67
C VAL A 98 -5.44 -10.39 -8.58
N TRP A 99 -6.78 -10.51 -8.64
CA TRP A 99 -7.66 -9.90 -7.63
C TRP A 99 -7.47 -10.51 -6.24
N LEU A 100 -7.34 -11.85 -6.14
CA LEU A 100 -7.08 -12.52 -4.86
C LEU A 100 -5.70 -12.15 -4.30
N GLU A 101 -4.66 -12.22 -5.15
CA GLU A 101 -3.30 -11.85 -4.76
C GLU A 101 -3.22 -10.39 -4.27
N TRP A 102 -3.88 -9.47 -4.97
CA TRP A 102 -3.96 -8.07 -4.54
C TRP A 102 -4.62 -7.91 -3.17
N ARG A 103 -5.76 -8.59 -2.94
CA ARG A 103 -6.45 -8.53 -1.64
C ARG A 103 -5.63 -9.09 -0.49
N GLU A 104 -4.95 -10.21 -0.72
CA GLU A 104 -4.07 -10.81 0.30
C GLU A 104 -2.92 -9.87 0.65
N LYS A 105 -2.26 -9.32 -0.37
CA LYS A 105 -1.15 -8.39 -0.15
C LYS A 105 -1.59 -7.06 0.48
N GLN A 106 -2.76 -6.53 0.10
CA GLN A 106 -3.34 -5.38 0.79
C GLN A 106 -3.61 -5.68 2.26
N LYS A 107 -4.16 -6.85 2.57
CA LYS A 107 -4.40 -7.24 3.95
C LYS A 107 -3.10 -7.28 4.76
N LEU A 108 -2.07 -7.90 4.20
CA LEU A 108 -0.74 -7.95 4.85
C LEU A 108 -0.17 -6.54 5.09
N MET A 109 -0.29 -5.63 4.12
CA MET A 109 0.14 -4.24 4.29
C MET A 109 -0.64 -3.52 5.39
N ILE A 110 -1.95 -3.71 5.46
CA ILE A 110 -2.80 -3.12 6.51
C ILE A 110 -2.44 -3.73 7.87
N ASP A 111 -2.28 -5.05 7.94
CA ASP A 111 -1.91 -5.76 9.17
C ASP A 111 -0.51 -5.34 9.65
N GLU A 112 0.43 -5.08 8.73
CA GLU A 112 1.77 -4.57 9.06
C GLU A 112 1.71 -3.14 9.59
N ILE A 113 0.92 -2.25 8.96
CA ILE A 113 0.70 -0.89 9.45
C ILE A 113 0.04 -0.92 10.83
N ASN A 114 -1.01 -1.73 11.00
CA ASN A 114 -1.74 -1.85 12.26
C ASN A 114 -0.94 -2.60 13.33
N GLY A 115 -0.10 -3.57 12.95
CA GLY A 115 0.63 -4.43 13.89
C GLY A 115 1.82 -3.76 14.59
N HIS A 116 2.39 -2.70 14.02
CA HIS A 116 3.63 -2.12 14.52
C HIS A 116 3.47 -0.83 15.32
N ASN A 117 2.35 -0.14 15.26
CA ASN A 117 2.23 1.19 15.84
C ASN A 117 0.92 1.46 16.61
N LEU A 118 0.01 0.51 16.70
CA LEU A 118 -1.20 0.74 17.49
C LEU A 118 -0.99 0.36 18.95
N PRO A 119 -1.38 1.23 19.86
CA PRO A 119 -1.43 0.92 21.29
C PRO A 119 -2.29 -0.32 21.55
N ARG A 120 -1.92 -1.14 22.54
CA ARG A 120 -2.65 -2.36 22.91
C ARG A 120 -3.22 -2.32 24.33
N THR A 121 -2.65 -1.47 25.16
CA THR A 121 -3.09 -1.26 26.55
C THR A 121 -3.57 0.17 26.74
N ASP A 122 -4.38 0.41 27.76
CA ASP A 122 -4.88 1.76 28.08
C ASP A 122 -3.72 2.74 28.31
N GLU A 123 -2.63 2.31 28.96
CA GLU A 123 -1.44 3.14 29.19
C GLU A 123 -0.74 3.50 27.87
N GLU A 124 -0.66 2.57 26.90
CA GLU A 124 -0.09 2.81 25.58
C GLU A 124 -0.99 3.77 24.76
N TYR A 125 -2.33 3.66 24.88
CA TYR A 125 -3.27 4.58 24.27
C TYR A 125 -3.12 5.99 24.81
N HIS A 126 -3.05 6.18 26.12
CA HIS A 126 -2.82 7.49 26.74
C HIS A 126 -1.49 8.11 26.30
N LYS A 127 -0.41 7.32 26.26
CA LYS A 127 0.88 7.80 25.80
C LYS A 127 0.89 8.16 24.31
N TYR A 128 0.22 7.38 23.48
CA TYR A 128 0.13 7.61 22.04
C TYR A 128 -0.65 8.88 21.72
N TYR A 129 -1.72 9.15 22.47
CA TYR A 129 -2.58 10.30 22.29
C TYR A 129 -2.33 11.45 23.27
N GLU A 130 -1.20 11.47 23.98
CA GLU A 130 -0.86 12.50 24.98
C GLU A 130 -1.02 13.92 24.45
N ILE A 131 -0.72 14.16 23.17
CA ILE A 131 -0.93 15.47 22.53
C ILE A 131 -2.40 15.82 22.39
N CYS A 132 -3.28 14.82 22.27
CA CYS A 132 -4.72 15.00 22.09
C CYS A 132 -5.42 15.38 23.41
N ASP A 133 -4.83 15.08 24.58
CA ASP A 133 -5.33 15.50 25.88
C ASP A 133 -5.35 17.02 26.03
N LYS A 134 -4.49 17.71 25.29
CA LYS A 134 -4.37 19.18 25.30
C LYS A 134 -5.31 19.87 24.30
N PHE A 135 -6.10 19.12 23.53
CA PHE A 135 -7.03 19.72 22.58
C PHE A 135 -8.22 20.34 23.32
N PRO A 136 -8.64 21.57 22.91
CA PRO A 136 -9.79 22.24 23.51
C PRO A 136 -11.14 21.70 22.99
N PHE A 137 -11.14 20.58 22.30
CA PHE A 137 -12.31 19.90 21.74
C PHE A 137 -12.24 18.40 22.04
N ALA A 138 -13.43 17.79 22.15
CA ALA A 138 -13.55 16.36 22.38
C ALA A 138 -12.91 15.55 21.25
N PHE A 139 -12.04 14.63 21.61
CA PHE A 139 -11.37 13.70 20.69
C PHE A 139 -11.56 12.27 21.21
N THR A 140 -11.85 11.34 20.30
CA THR A 140 -11.98 9.91 20.62
C THR A 140 -11.39 9.05 19.53
N ASP A 141 -10.85 7.89 19.92
CA ASP A 141 -10.47 6.80 19.03
C ASP A 141 -11.40 5.61 19.23
N ILE A 142 -11.97 5.12 18.14
CA ILE A 142 -12.95 4.04 18.14
C ILE A 142 -12.53 2.97 17.13
N GLU A 143 -12.37 1.74 17.62
CA GLU A 143 -12.18 0.57 16.76
C GLU A 143 -13.51 0.01 16.29
N MET A 144 -13.72 -0.02 14.97
CA MET A 144 -14.91 -0.60 14.35
C MET A 144 -14.74 -2.09 14.12
N ILE A 145 -15.68 -2.89 14.59
CA ILE A 145 -15.74 -4.34 14.36
C ILE A 145 -16.62 -4.64 13.15
N PHE A 146 -16.05 -5.36 12.17
CA PHE A 146 -16.72 -5.73 10.93
C PHE A 146 -16.99 -7.22 10.87
N ASN A 147 -18.17 -7.61 10.35
CA ASN A 147 -18.48 -9.00 10.05
C ASN A 147 -17.84 -9.45 8.72
N GLU A 148 -18.02 -10.74 8.38
CA GLU A 148 -17.53 -11.34 7.12
C GLU A 148 -18.03 -10.62 5.86
N LYS A 149 -19.21 -9.97 5.94
CA LYS A 149 -19.81 -9.17 4.85
C LYS A 149 -19.31 -7.71 4.83
N ARG A 150 -18.29 -7.38 5.64
CA ARG A 150 -17.71 -6.03 5.80
C ARG A 150 -18.73 -4.97 6.22
N ARG A 151 -19.75 -5.35 6.98
CA ARG A 151 -20.64 -4.41 7.64
C ARG A 151 -20.17 -4.21 9.07
N ALA A 152 -20.09 -2.97 9.49
CA ALA A 152 -19.83 -2.64 10.88
C ALA A 152 -20.95 -3.24 11.74
N VAL A 153 -20.60 -4.05 12.73
CA VAL A 153 -21.54 -4.75 13.61
C VAL A 153 -21.40 -4.32 15.06
N ASP A 154 -20.23 -3.78 15.41
CA ASP A 154 -19.91 -3.31 16.75
C ASP A 154 -18.77 -2.30 16.71
N TRP A 155 -18.46 -1.68 17.84
CA TRP A 155 -17.35 -0.78 18.02
C TRP A 155 -16.79 -0.86 19.45
N ILE A 156 -15.50 -0.59 19.59
CA ILE A 156 -14.82 -0.54 20.87
C ILE A 156 -14.27 0.86 21.05
N PHE A 157 -14.62 1.49 22.14
CA PHE A 157 -14.05 2.76 22.56
C PHE A 157 -12.63 2.50 23.09
N ARG A 158 -11.63 3.07 22.45
CA ARG A 158 -10.22 2.85 22.79
C ARG A 158 -9.63 3.98 23.60
N TYR A 159 -10.02 5.22 23.28
CA TYR A 159 -9.49 6.40 23.91
C TYR A 159 -10.47 7.58 23.82
N GLY A 160 -10.46 8.43 24.84
CA GLY A 160 -11.10 9.75 24.88
C GLY A 160 -10.26 10.73 25.69
N ASN A 161 -10.15 11.96 25.21
CA ASN A 161 -9.40 13.01 25.90
C ASN A 161 -10.22 13.66 27.02
N GLU A 162 -9.55 14.53 27.84
CA GLU A 162 -10.20 15.25 28.97
C GLU A 162 -11.42 16.07 28.54
N ALA A 163 -11.34 16.73 27.38
CA ALA A 163 -12.45 17.53 26.86
C ALA A 163 -13.69 16.69 26.51
N LEU A 164 -13.54 15.38 26.20
CA LEU A 164 -14.65 14.47 26.02
C LEU A 164 -15.28 14.11 27.36
N ALA A 165 -14.48 13.88 28.40
CA ALA A 165 -14.98 13.56 29.74
C ALA A 165 -15.76 14.71 30.39
N GLU A 166 -15.51 15.94 29.97
CA GLU A 166 -16.26 17.12 30.44
C GLU A 166 -17.65 17.25 29.78
N LEU A 167 -17.92 16.48 28.70
CA LEU A 167 -19.22 16.53 28.00
C LEU A 167 -20.24 15.53 28.57
N GLU A 168 -19.81 14.55 29.39
CA GLU A 168 -20.67 13.58 30.08
C GLU A 168 -21.14 14.12 31.45
#